data_0df8667724d8c13d5226c25f1a30ab73
#
_entry.id   0df8667724d8c13d5226c25f1a30ab73
#
_cell.length_a   1.000
_cell.length_b   1.000
_cell.length_c   1.000
_cell.angle_alpha   90.00
_cell.angle_beta   90.00
_cell.angle_gamma   90.00
#
_symmetry.space_group_name_H-M   'P 1'
#
loop_
_entity.id
_entity.type
_entity.pdbx_description
1 polymer ?
#
loop_
_entity_poly.entity_id
_entity_poly.type
_entity_poly.pdbx_seq_one_letter_code
_entity_poly.pdbx_strand_id
1 'polypeptide(L)'
;WETTDAAKEQILWGLAHADVVKISDEEVEFLWGITDEKEAAKKLLDEFGIRLAMITMGPKGAYLANQNGAAYAKCPEVKPIDTTGAGDIFGGSAVSRLLKAGKAPEEFSTEELGFIGQFACTAASISTTQSGGIPSIPEEAAVLDRM
;
A
#
# COMPACT_ATOMS: atom_id res chain seq x y z
N TRP A 1 -6.49 18.78 7.80
CA TRP A 1 -5.56 19.86 7.42
C TRP A 1 -6.33 21.17 7.31
N GLU A 2 -5.70 22.29 7.66
CA GLU A 2 -6.36 23.61 7.59
C GLU A 2 -6.51 24.07 6.14
N THR A 3 -5.55 23.73 5.28
CA THR A 3 -5.57 24.06 3.84
C THR A 3 -4.98 22.92 3.01
N THR A 4 -5.33 22.92 1.72
CA THR A 4 -4.76 21.99 0.73
C THR A 4 -3.24 22.10 0.61
N ASP A 5 -2.73 23.34 0.64
CA ASP A 5 -1.29 23.61 0.54
C ASP A 5 -0.54 23.12 1.79
N ALA A 6 -1.09 23.36 2.98
CA ALA A 6 -0.54 22.83 4.23
C ALA A 6 -0.52 21.28 4.23
N ALA A 7 -1.56 20.63 3.69
CA ALA A 7 -1.58 19.18 3.53
C ALA A 7 -0.45 18.69 2.62
N LYS A 8 -0.28 19.30 1.45
CA LYS A 8 0.80 18.97 0.50
C LYS A 8 2.18 19.12 1.13
N GLU A 9 2.43 20.26 1.78
CA GLU A 9 3.71 20.54 2.43
C GLU A 9 4.06 19.46 3.48
N GLN A 10 3.11 19.11 4.34
CA GLN A 10 3.32 18.12 5.39
C GLN A 10 3.51 16.71 4.83
N ILE A 11 2.77 16.33 3.79
CA ILE A 11 2.96 15.04 3.12
C ILE A 11 4.34 14.98 2.47
N LEU A 12 4.74 15.99 1.72
CA LEU A 12 6.07 16.06 1.08
C LEU A 12 7.20 16.02 2.11
N TRP A 13 7.03 16.70 3.25
CA TRP A 13 7.98 16.60 4.36
C TRP A 13 8.08 15.17 4.91
N GLY A 14 6.94 14.48 5.10
CA GLY A 14 6.90 13.08 5.53
C GLY A 14 7.61 12.15 4.54
N LEU A 15 7.35 12.31 3.24
CA LEU A 15 7.97 11.52 2.18
C LEU A 15 9.50 11.65 2.18
N ALA A 16 10.04 12.85 2.45
CA ALA A 16 11.48 13.08 2.51
C ALA A 16 12.19 12.38 3.70
N HIS A 17 11.43 11.80 4.63
CA HIS A 17 11.94 11.14 5.84
C HIS A 17 11.49 9.66 5.96
N ALA A 18 10.84 9.13 4.94
CA ALA A 18 10.31 7.77 4.96
C ALA A 18 11.16 6.79 4.13
N ASP A 19 11.36 5.58 4.63
CA ASP A 19 11.96 4.46 3.88
C ASP A 19 10.91 3.64 3.12
N VAL A 20 9.72 3.50 3.72
CA VAL A 20 8.60 2.73 3.16
C VAL A 20 7.36 3.62 3.12
N VAL A 21 6.71 3.66 1.98
CA VAL A 21 5.51 4.48 1.77
C VAL A 21 4.37 3.64 1.19
N LYS A 22 3.21 3.78 1.79
CA LYS A 22 1.92 3.41 1.18
C LYS A 22 1.18 4.71 0.85
N ILE A 23 0.78 4.86 -0.38
CA ILE A 23 0.03 6.02 -0.88
C ILE A 23 -1.04 5.53 -1.87
N SER A 24 -2.20 6.18 -1.92
CA SER A 24 -3.24 5.85 -2.90
C SER A 24 -3.01 6.58 -4.24
N ASP A 25 -3.60 6.04 -5.30
CA ASP A 25 -3.64 6.69 -6.62
C ASP A 25 -4.27 8.09 -6.55
N GLU A 26 -5.33 8.28 -5.75
CA GLU A 26 -5.95 9.58 -5.52
C GLU A 26 -5.02 10.58 -4.82
N GLU A 27 -4.23 10.12 -3.83
CA GLU A 27 -3.24 10.95 -3.14
C GLU A 27 -2.08 11.32 -4.06
N VAL A 28 -1.64 10.42 -4.92
CA VAL A 28 -0.62 10.66 -5.95
C VAL A 28 -1.11 11.73 -6.95
N GLU A 29 -2.33 11.58 -7.45
CA GLU A 29 -2.95 12.57 -8.34
C GLU A 29 -3.09 13.92 -7.65
N PHE A 30 -3.52 13.95 -6.38
CA PHE A 30 -3.60 15.17 -5.58
C PHE A 30 -2.28 15.89 -5.42
N LEU A 31 -1.18 15.14 -5.17
CA LEU A 31 0.14 15.73 -4.94
C LEU A 31 0.77 16.26 -6.22
N TRP A 32 0.71 15.48 -7.30
CA TRP A 32 1.52 15.69 -8.50
C TRP A 32 0.74 15.68 -9.82
N GLY A 33 -0.54 15.37 -9.81
CA GLY A 33 -1.34 15.18 -11.03
C GLY A 33 -0.95 13.92 -11.83
N ILE A 34 -0.23 12.98 -11.22
CA ILE A 34 0.18 11.72 -11.83
C ILE A 34 -0.93 10.69 -11.66
N THR A 35 -1.30 10.03 -12.74
CA THR A 35 -2.35 8.99 -12.76
C THR A 35 -1.82 7.60 -13.08
N ASP A 36 -0.53 7.48 -13.41
CA ASP A 36 0.15 6.21 -13.67
C ASP A 36 0.94 5.77 -12.43
N GLU A 37 0.61 4.58 -11.92
CA GLU A 37 1.21 4.04 -10.69
C GLU A 37 2.70 3.73 -10.82
N LYS A 38 3.18 3.43 -12.04
CA LYS A 38 4.60 3.19 -12.27
C LYS A 38 5.40 4.48 -12.25
N GLU A 39 4.84 5.54 -12.85
CA GLU A 39 5.42 6.88 -12.79
C GLU A 39 5.46 7.39 -11.36
N ALA A 40 4.39 7.20 -10.60
CA ALA A 40 4.31 7.55 -9.20
C ALA A 40 5.36 6.82 -8.35
N ALA A 41 5.46 5.50 -8.50
CA ALA A 41 6.45 4.71 -7.78
C ALA A 41 7.88 5.12 -8.14
N LYS A 42 8.16 5.34 -9.44
CA LYS A 42 9.46 5.82 -9.89
C LYS A 42 9.83 7.16 -9.25
N LYS A 43 8.88 8.11 -9.20
CA LYS A 43 9.09 9.40 -8.55
C LYS A 43 9.42 9.26 -7.07
N LEU A 44 8.70 8.40 -6.35
CA LEU A 44 8.96 8.13 -4.93
C LEU A 44 10.36 7.55 -4.70
N LEU A 45 10.77 6.58 -5.51
CA LEU A 45 12.10 5.95 -5.41
C LEU A 45 13.22 6.93 -5.77
N ASP A 46 13.10 7.63 -6.90
CA ASP A 46 14.20 8.42 -7.46
C ASP A 46 14.35 9.80 -6.81
N GLU A 47 13.24 10.48 -6.49
CA GLU A 47 13.28 11.86 -6.00
C GLU A 47 13.23 11.96 -4.47
N PHE A 48 12.53 11.01 -3.80
CA PHE A 48 12.37 11.02 -2.35
C PHE A 48 13.26 10.00 -1.63
N GLY A 49 13.94 9.11 -2.38
CA GLY A 49 14.80 8.09 -1.80
C GLY A 49 14.04 6.99 -1.06
N ILE A 50 12.76 6.83 -1.35
CA ILE A 50 11.93 5.75 -0.80
C ILE A 50 12.50 4.40 -1.22
N ARG A 51 12.66 3.48 -0.26
CA ARG A 51 13.23 2.14 -0.50
C ARG A 51 12.18 1.13 -0.94
N LEU A 52 10.92 1.33 -0.56
CA LEU A 52 9.77 0.55 -1.00
C LEU A 52 8.54 1.46 -1.12
N ALA A 53 8.02 1.60 -2.32
CA ALA A 53 6.77 2.30 -2.62
C ALA A 53 5.62 1.32 -2.83
N MET A 54 4.47 1.59 -2.24
CA MET A 54 3.23 0.82 -2.39
C MET A 54 2.12 1.76 -2.81
N ILE A 55 1.69 1.69 -4.07
CA ILE A 55 0.59 2.48 -4.62
C ILE A 55 -0.69 1.64 -4.56
N THR A 56 -1.66 2.06 -3.76
CA THR A 56 -2.96 1.39 -3.67
C THR A 56 -3.96 2.01 -4.63
N MET A 57 -4.77 1.19 -5.32
CA MET A 57 -5.70 1.59 -6.38
C MET A 57 -7.12 1.08 -6.09
N GLY A 58 -7.51 1.10 -4.80
CA GLY A 58 -8.81 0.60 -4.36
C GLY A 58 -9.05 -0.85 -4.79
N PRO A 59 -10.22 -1.17 -5.37
CA PRO A 59 -10.55 -2.54 -5.77
C PRO A 59 -9.68 -3.09 -6.92
N LYS A 60 -8.94 -2.23 -7.62
CA LYS A 60 -8.01 -2.66 -8.68
C LYS A 60 -6.77 -3.36 -8.12
N GLY A 61 -6.46 -3.15 -6.83
CA GLY A 61 -5.31 -3.76 -6.17
C GLY A 61 -4.22 -2.78 -5.79
N ALA A 62 -2.96 -3.20 -5.90
CA ALA A 62 -1.81 -2.38 -5.56
C ALA A 62 -0.62 -2.65 -6.47
N TYR A 63 0.25 -1.65 -6.60
CA TYR A 63 1.55 -1.73 -7.26
C TYR A 63 2.64 -1.49 -6.23
N LEU A 64 3.54 -2.45 -6.07
CA LEU A 64 4.68 -2.38 -5.15
C LEU A 64 5.97 -2.31 -5.94
N ALA A 65 6.87 -1.41 -5.58
CA ALA A 65 8.15 -1.23 -6.29
C ALA A 65 9.28 -0.88 -5.33
N ASN A 66 10.45 -1.44 -5.62
CA ASN A 66 11.73 -1.09 -5.02
C ASN A 66 12.83 -1.05 -6.12
N GLN A 67 14.10 -0.92 -5.73
CA GLN A 67 15.21 -0.90 -6.70
C GLN A 67 15.41 -2.22 -7.48
N ASN A 68 14.91 -3.36 -6.97
CA ASN A 68 15.07 -4.67 -7.60
C ASN A 68 13.96 -4.98 -8.62
N GLY A 69 12.88 -4.21 -8.63
CA GLY A 69 11.76 -4.36 -9.54
C GLY A 69 10.43 -4.02 -8.93
N ALA A 70 9.36 -4.53 -9.54
CA ALA A 70 8.01 -4.22 -9.12
C ALA A 70 7.04 -5.37 -9.36
N ALA A 71 5.94 -5.38 -8.63
CA ALA A 71 4.87 -6.36 -8.77
C ALA A 71 3.50 -5.71 -8.62
N TYR A 72 2.54 -6.24 -9.37
CA TYR A 72 1.11 -5.97 -9.16
C TYR A 72 0.50 -7.03 -8.25
N ALA A 73 -0.37 -6.59 -7.36
CA ALA A 73 -1.24 -7.44 -6.57
C ALA A 73 -2.70 -7.09 -6.87
N LYS A 74 -3.56 -8.10 -7.00
CA LYS A 74 -4.98 -7.91 -7.25
C LYS A 74 -5.78 -8.09 -5.97
N CYS A 75 -6.81 -7.27 -5.81
CA CYS A 75 -7.78 -7.50 -4.75
C CYS A 75 -8.70 -8.68 -5.12
N PRO A 76 -8.94 -9.65 -4.20
CA PRO A 76 -10.02 -10.61 -4.38
C PRO A 76 -11.37 -9.91 -4.56
N GLU A 77 -12.21 -10.46 -5.43
CA GLU A 77 -13.57 -9.96 -5.58
C GLU A 77 -14.37 -10.25 -4.31
N VAL A 78 -14.88 -9.22 -3.70
CA VAL A 78 -15.74 -9.29 -2.52
C VAL A 78 -16.93 -8.33 -2.69
N LYS A 79 -17.99 -8.57 -1.94
CA LYS A 79 -19.08 -7.61 -1.83
C LYS A 79 -18.83 -6.73 -0.60
N PRO A 80 -18.36 -5.50 -0.77
CA PRO A 80 -18.02 -4.65 0.36
C PRO A 80 -19.28 -4.19 1.10
N ILE A 81 -19.18 -4.12 2.41
CA ILE A 81 -20.19 -3.56 3.33
C ILE A 81 -19.70 -2.22 3.86
N ASP A 82 -18.42 -2.16 4.24
CA ASP A 82 -17.78 -0.97 4.82
C ASP A 82 -16.31 -0.93 4.40
N THR A 83 -15.89 0.16 3.76
CA THR A 83 -14.51 0.33 3.29
C THR A 83 -13.62 1.10 4.29
N THR A 84 -14.18 1.46 5.45
CA THR A 84 -13.45 2.19 6.49
C THR A 84 -12.22 1.43 6.95
N GLY A 85 -11.04 2.08 6.88
CA GLY A 85 -9.78 1.51 7.33
C GLY A 85 -9.15 0.49 6.38
N ALA A 86 -9.73 0.21 5.20
CA ALA A 86 -9.15 -0.75 4.26
C ALA A 86 -7.70 -0.41 3.87
N GLY A 87 -7.41 0.88 3.65
CA GLY A 87 -6.06 1.37 3.38
C GLY A 87 -5.08 1.17 4.54
N ASP A 88 -5.56 1.33 5.78
CA ASP A 88 -4.75 1.12 6.99
C ASP A 88 -4.47 -0.39 7.20
N ILE A 89 -5.48 -1.23 6.95
CA ILE A 89 -5.33 -2.69 7.02
C ILE A 89 -4.37 -3.19 5.95
N PHE A 90 -4.43 -2.65 4.72
CA PHE A 90 -3.44 -2.93 3.69
C PHE A 90 -2.03 -2.57 4.20
N GLY A 91 -1.82 -1.33 4.66
CA GLY A 91 -0.52 -0.86 5.14
C GLY A 91 0.01 -1.69 6.30
N GLY A 92 -0.79 -1.92 7.33
CA GLY A 92 -0.43 -2.74 8.49
C GLY A 92 -0.09 -4.18 8.12
N SER A 93 -0.87 -4.79 7.21
CA SER A 93 -0.62 -6.14 6.70
C SER A 93 0.69 -6.24 5.92
N ALA A 94 0.96 -5.28 5.03
CA ALA A 94 2.22 -5.22 4.29
C ALA A 94 3.42 -5.09 5.24
N VAL A 95 3.38 -4.14 6.18
CA VAL A 95 4.44 -3.94 7.19
C VAL A 95 4.65 -5.20 8.03
N SER A 96 3.59 -5.91 8.43
CA SER A 96 3.70 -7.18 9.14
C SER A 96 4.52 -8.22 8.35
N ARG A 97 4.32 -8.31 7.01
CA ARG A 97 5.12 -9.21 6.15
C ARG A 97 6.57 -8.78 6.02
N LEU A 98 6.81 -7.48 5.88
CA LEU A 98 8.18 -6.92 5.84
C LEU A 98 8.95 -7.26 7.13
N LEU A 99 8.34 -7.04 8.29
CA LEU A 99 8.94 -7.32 9.59
C LEU A 99 9.20 -8.81 9.80
N LYS A 100 8.28 -9.69 9.39
CA LYS A 100 8.46 -11.15 9.48
C LYS A 100 9.61 -11.66 8.59
N ALA A 101 9.83 -11.03 7.44
CA ALA A 101 10.93 -11.39 6.55
C ALA A 101 12.30 -10.96 7.10
N GLY A 102 12.35 -9.92 7.93
CA GLY A 102 13.55 -9.50 8.64
C GLY A 102 14.69 -8.99 7.76
N LYS A 103 14.37 -8.49 6.58
CA LYS A 103 15.35 -7.91 5.64
C LYS A 103 14.98 -6.48 5.24
N ALA A 104 15.93 -5.76 4.67
CA ALA A 104 15.73 -4.37 4.29
C ALA A 104 14.71 -4.24 3.13
N PRO A 105 13.93 -3.14 3.07
CA PRO A 105 12.88 -2.95 2.06
C PRO A 105 13.36 -3.06 0.61
N GLU A 106 14.56 -2.62 0.33
CA GLU A 106 15.18 -2.70 -1.00
C GLU A 106 15.70 -4.10 -1.38
N GLU A 107 15.76 -5.05 -0.45
CA GLU A 107 16.26 -6.40 -0.69
C GLU A 107 15.18 -7.38 -1.18
N PHE A 108 13.91 -6.97 -1.12
CA PHE A 108 12.82 -7.83 -1.59
C PHE A 108 12.87 -8.01 -3.11
N SER A 109 12.75 -9.27 -3.54
CA SER A 109 12.59 -9.61 -4.95
C SER A 109 11.19 -9.25 -5.46
N THR A 110 11.03 -9.19 -6.79
CA THR A 110 9.73 -8.97 -7.44
C THR A 110 8.68 -10.00 -6.99
N GLU A 111 9.07 -11.26 -6.81
CA GLU A 111 8.18 -12.33 -6.35
C GLU A 111 7.70 -12.09 -4.91
N GLU A 112 8.62 -11.71 -4.03
CA GLU A 112 8.29 -11.37 -2.64
C GLU A 112 7.42 -10.13 -2.53
N LEU A 113 7.67 -9.10 -3.35
CA LEU A 113 6.80 -7.93 -3.43
C LEU A 113 5.39 -8.33 -3.87
N GLY A 114 5.28 -9.24 -4.84
CA GLY A 114 4.00 -9.81 -5.28
C GLY A 114 3.25 -10.52 -4.15
N PHE A 115 3.95 -11.34 -3.37
CA PHE A 115 3.37 -12.02 -2.21
C PHE A 115 2.90 -11.03 -1.12
N ILE A 116 3.73 -10.05 -0.78
CA ILE A 116 3.39 -9.00 0.21
C ILE A 116 2.16 -8.23 -0.23
N GLY A 117 2.13 -7.79 -1.48
CA GLY A 117 1.00 -7.06 -2.06
C GLY A 117 -0.28 -7.89 -2.07
N GLN A 118 -0.20 -9.17 -2.49
CA GLN A 118 -1.35 -10.07 -2.52
C GLN A 118 -1.90 -10.33 -1.12
N PHE A 119 -1.03 -10.56 -0.13
CA PHE A 119 -1.43 -10.71 1.26
C PHE A 119 -2.17 -9.46 1.78
N ALA A 120 -1.60 -8.28 1.54
CA ALA A 120 -2.16 -7.00 1.99
C ALA A 120 -3.49 -6.68 1.28
N CYS A 121 -3.60 -6.90 -0.03
CA CYS A 121 -4.84 -6.76 -0.80
C CYS A 121 -5.93 -7.71 -0.29
N THR A 122 -5.57 -8.96 0.00
CA THR A 122 -6.52 -9.95 0.51
C THR A 122 -7.03 -9.57 1.89
N ALA A 123 -6.14 -9.16 2.80
CA ALA A 123 -6.51 -8.67 4.13
C ALA A 123 -7.46 -7.48 4.07
N ALA A 124 -7.12 -6.48 3.26
CA ALA A 124 -7.96 -5.30 3.04
C ALA A 124 -9.33 -5.68 2.43
N SER A 125 -9.37 -6.59 1.46
CA SER A 125 -10.63 -7.04 0.86
C SER A 125 -11.53 -7.77 1.87
N ILE A 126 -10.98 -8.67 2.68
CA ILE A 126 -11.74 -9.36 3.74
C ILE A 126 -12.32 -8.35 4.73
N SER A 127 -11.54 -7.35 5.14
CA SER A 127 -12.02 -6.37 6.10
C SER A 127 -13.23 -5.59 5.61
N THR A 128 -13.30 -5.29 4.32
CA THR A 128 -14.45 -4.56 3.74
C THR A 128 -15.76 -5.34 3.79
N THR A 129 -15.73 -6.64 4.04
CA THR A 129 -16.94 -7.48 4.17
C THR A 129 -17.58 -7.43 5.56
N GLN A 130 -16.99 -6.66 6.48
CA GLN A 130 -17.47 -6.47 7.84
C GLN A 130 -17.59 -4.97 8.14
N SER A 131 -18.33 -4.62 9.18
CA SER A 131 -18.48 -3.22 9.61
C SER A 131 -17.40 -2.83 10.62
N GLY A 132 -16.87 -1.62 10.47
CA GLY A 132 -15.87 -1.02 11.36
C GLY A 132 -14.42 -1.37 10.96
N GLY A 133 -13.49 -0.45 11.26
CA GLY A 133 -12.07 -0.60 10.93
C GLY A 133 -11.36 -1.67 11.76
N ILE A 134 -11.10 -1.40 13.06
CA ILE A 134 -10.36 -2.33 13.92
C ILE A 134 -11.04 -3.70 14.08
N PRO A 135 -12.37 -3.79 14.32
CA PRO A 135 -13.04 -5.08 14.46
C PRO A 135 -13.02 -5.96 13.20
N SER A 136 -12.80 -5.36 12.02
CA SER A 136 -12.79 -6.07 10.74
C SER A 136 -11.40 -6.60 10.33
N ILE A 137 -10.34 -6.36 11.13
CA ILE A 137 -9.00 -6.86 10.85
C ILE A 137 -9.02 -8.40 10.83
N PRO A 138 -8.69 -9.04 9.69
CA PRO A 138 -8.74 -10.49 9.60
C PRO A 138 -7.54 -11.14 10.29
N GLU A 139 -7.76 -12.37 10.79
CA GLU A 139 -6.67 -13.23 11.25
C GLU A 139 -5.78 -13.66 10.07
N GLU A 140 -4.48 -13.83 10.32
CA GLU A 140 -3.50 -14.19 9.29
C GLU A 140 -3.88 -15.47 8.53
N ALA A 141 -4.37 -16.50 9.24
CA ALA A 141 -4.79 -17.75 8.63
C ALA A 141 -5.92 -17.54 7.62
N ALA A 142 -6.91 -16.71 7.95
CA ALA A 142 -8.01 -16.39 7.04
C ALA A 142 -7.56 -15.64 5.78
N VAL A 143 -6.50 -14.85 5.87
CA VAL A 143 -5.90 -14.18 4.71
C VAL A 143 -5.18 -15.19 3.82
N LEU A 144 -4.34 -16.06 4.41
CA LEU A 144 -3.58 -17.07 3.66
C LEU A 144 -4.48 -18.09 2.96
N ASP A 145 -5.58 -18.50 3.60
CA ASP A 145 -6.55 -19.43 3.01
C ASP A 145 -7.30 -18.83 1.79
N ARG A 146 -7.29 -17.49 1.65
CA ARG A 146 -8.04 -16.77 0.61
C ARG A 146 -7.14 -16.17 -0.49
N MET A 147 -5.84 -16.33 -0.39
CA MET A 147 -4.87 -15.97 -1.42
C MET A 147 -4.87 -17.00 -2.54
#